data_17b57969541ae53228cf101d512eb3a7
#
_entry.id   17b57969541ae53228cf101d512eb3a7
#
_cell.length_a   1.000
_cell.length_b   1.000
_cell.length_c   1.000
_cell.angle_alpha   90.00
_cell.angle_beta   90.00
_cell.angle_gamma   90.00
#
_symmetry.space_group_name_H-M   'P 1'
#
loop_
_entity.id
_entity.type
_entity.pdbx_description
1 polymer ?
#
loop_
_entity_poly.entity_id
_entity_poly.type
_entity_poly.pdbx_seq_one_letter_code
_entity_poly.pdbx_strand_id
1 'polypeptide(L)'
;MYRSLSVLDGAILVISAKDGVQAQTRILFHALQKMNIPTIIFINKIDQYGINLNNIYQNIKEKLSNDIIVMQNVTLTPEISIKNIIDLDDWDPVISKNDKLLEKYIAGEKLTIQELTYEEYRCVKKGSLFPIYHGSARNNIGTQQLIEAISNLFCPEMNENDSELCGRVFKIEYTDHKQRLVYLRLYSGTLHLRDTIILPEKKKVKLTEIYIPSNGEMIQTKTVCSGDIFIIPNNTLRLNDIIGNEKILPCNVWNDNTAPILRTRIEPIKIEEREKLLDALTEIADTDPLLRYYVDTITHEIIISFLGTVQLEVICSLLIEKYHINIRIEDPTVIYLEKPLQKADYTIHIEVPPNPFWASIGLSITPLPIGSGIQYESKVSLGYLNQSFQNAVREGINYGLEQGLYGWEVTDCKICFEYGVYYSPVSTPSDFRFLAPIVLEQTLKKAGTQLLEPYLSFILFTPQGYLSRAYNDAQKHCAIIETSQSKNDEVIFTGHIPVRCINEYRNTLTLYTNGQAVCLTELKDYQIATCEPVIQSRRPNNRIDKVRHMFNKKEN
;
A
#
# COMPACT_ATOMS: atom_id res chain seq x y z
N MET A 1 9.87 -0.67 -2.45
CA MET A 1 10.46 0.12 -1.35
C MET A 1 9.71 -0.08 -0.03
N TYR A 2 8.43 0.29 0.13
CA TYR A 2 7.68 0.18 1.40
C TYR A 2 7.64 -1.23 2.01
N ARG A 3 7.61 -2.30 1.20
CA ARG A 3 7.60 -3.69 1.68
C ARG A 3 8.88 -4.07 2.41
N SER A 4 10.03 -3.65 1.91
CA SER A 4 11.32 -3.89 2.59
C SER A 4 11.39 -3.10 3.90
N LEU A 5 10.80 -1.90 3.96
CA LEU A 5 10.75 -1.09 5.17
C LEU A 5 9.95 -1.78 6.29
N SER A 6 8.90 -2.55 5.96
CA SER A 6 8.04 -3.20 6.96
C SER A 6 8.72 -4.28 7.81
N VAL A 7 9.92 -4.71 7.43
CA VAL A 7 10.70 -5.74 8.15
C VAL A 7 12.00 -5.22 8.76
N LEU A 8 12.21 -3.90 8.77
CA LEU A 8 13.41 -3.29 9.31
C LEU A 8 13.30 -3.07 10.83
N ASP A 9 14.38 -3.31 11.54
CA ASP A 9 14.55 -2.95 12.96
C ASP A 9 15.01 -1.49 13.11
N GLY A 10 15.69 -0.96 12.10
CA GLY A 10 16.18 0.39 12.03
C GLY A 10 16.67 0.76 10.64
N ALA A 11 16.88 2.04 10.41
CA ALA A 11 17.34 2.59 9.14
C ALA A 11 18.48 3.59 9.35
N ILE A 12 19.41 3.64 8.39
CA ILE A 12 20.43 4.68 8.31
C ILE A 12 20.11 5.56 7.10
N LEU A 13 19.74 6.80 7.35
CA LEU A 13 19.50 7.81 6.34
C LEU A 13 20.81 8.53 6.02
N VAL A 14 21.39 8.24 4.86
CA VAL A 14 22.66 8.82 4.43
C VAL A 14 22.43 10.14 3.70
N ILE A 15 23.05 11.21 4.18
CA ILE A 15 22.99 12.56 3.58
C ILE A 15 24.40 12.97 3.16
N SER A 16 24.56 13.49 1.96
CA SER A 16 25.83 14.05 1.50
C SER A 16 26.09 15.39 2.16
N ALA A 17 27.25 15.57 2.78
CA ALA A 17 27.67 16.84 3.39
C ALA A 17 27.70 18.01 2.40
N LYS A 18 27.96 17.72 1.11
CA LYS A 18 27.99 18.73 0.04
C LYS A 18 26.59 19.08 -0.48
N ASP A 19 25.76 18.07 -0.69
CA ASP A 19 24.49 18.25 -1.40
C ASP A 19 23.32 18.55 -0.44
N GLY A 20 23.49 18.25 0.87
CA GLY A 20 22.46 18.43 1.90
C GLY A 20 21.22 17.54 1.69
N VAL A 21 20.09 17.99 2.23
CA VAL A 21 18.81 17.28 2.13
C VAL A 21 18.20 17.47 0.76
N GLN A 22 18.12 16.38 0.00
CA GLN A 22 17.53 16.31 -1.34
C GLN A 22 16.05 15.90 -1.28
N ALA A 23 15.32 16.07 -2.40
CA ALA A 23 13.92 15.67 -2.51
C ALA A 23 13.69 14.19 -2.12
N GLN A 24 14.53 13.29 -2.63
CA GLN A 24 14.45 11.87 -2.32
C GLN A 24 14.69 11.56 -0.83
N THR A 25 15.58 12.31 -0.18
CA THR A 25 15.85 12.20 1.26
C THR A 25 14.60 12.49 2.08
N ARG A 26 13.83 13.52 1.68
CA ARG A 26 12.55 13.87 2.35
C ARG A 26 11.51 12.76 2.21
N ILE A 27 11.38 12.19 0.99
CA ILE A 27 10.44 11.10 0.71
C ILE A 27 10.76 9.89 1.61
N LEU A 28 12.04 9.50 1.66
CA LEU A 28 12.49 8.38 2.48
C LEU A 28 12.27 8.65 3.97
N PHE A 29 12.65 9.82 4.45
CA PHE A 29 12.50 10.20 5.85
C PHE A 29 11.02 10.22 6.28
N HIS A 30 10.14 10.80 5.47
CA HIS A 30 8.70 10.78 5.74
C HIS A 30 8.14 9.36 5.82
N ALA A 31 8.58 8.46 4.93
CA ALA A 31 8.19 7.05 4.98
C ALA A 31 8.66 6.36 6.27
N LEU A 32 9.91 6.60 6.69
CA LEU A 32 10.48 6.06 7.93
C LEU A 32 9.73 6.57 9.16
N GLN A 33 9.42 7.88 9.22
CA GLN A 33 8.62 8.48 10.30
C GLN A 33 7.21 7.89 10.37
N LYS A 34 6.53 7.77 9.24
CA LYS A 34 5.17 7.22 9.18
C LYS A 34 5.10 5.79 9.70
N MET A 35 6.15 5.01 9.45
CA MET A 35 6.27 3.63 9.92
C MET A 35 6.90 3.51 11.32
N ASN A 36 7.23 4.64 11.98
CA ASN A 36 7.94 4.69 13.25
C ASN A 36 9.21 3.83 13.27
N ILE A 37 9.96 3.80 12.16
CA ILE A 37 11.21 3.03 12.07
C ILE A 37 12.32 3.82 12.76
N PRO A 38 13.02 3.24 13.75
CA PRO A 38 14.20 3.84 14.36
C PRO A 38 15.19 4.27 13.28
N THR A 39 15.60 5.54 13.29
CA THR A 39 16.41 6.08 12.19
C THR A 39 17.62 6.86 12.71
N ILE A 40 18.81 6.49 12.22
CA ILE A 40 20.06 7.23 12.39
C ILE A 40 20.29 8.05 11.12
N ILE A 41 20.70 9.30 11.27
CA ILE A 41 21.14 10.15 10.16
C ILE A 41 22.65 10.08 10.08
N PHE A 42 23.20 9.71 8.92
CA PHE A 42 24.64 9.68 8.68
C PHE A 42 25.06 10.72 7.63
N ILE A 43 25.81 11.72 8.06
CA ILE A 43 26.36 12.77 7.19
C ILE A 43 27.66 12.26 6.58
N ASN A 44 27.60 11.86 5.31
CA ASN A 44 28.72 11.29 4.56
C ASN A 44 29.47 12.37 3.75
N LYS A 45 30.68 12.07 3.32
CA LYS A 45 31.55 12.90 2.48
C LYS A 45 32.04 14.17 3.21
N ILE A 46 32.26 14.11 4.53
CA ILE A 46 32.80 15.25 5.31
C ILE A 46 34.24 15.63 4.94
N ASP A 47 34.91 14.79 4.15
CA ASP A 47 36.27 14.98 3.61
C ASP A 47 36.32 15.92 2.41
N GLN A 48 35.19 16.38 1.89
CA GLN A 48 35.17 17.29 0.74
C GLN A 48 35.46 18.74 1.17
N TYR A 49 36.06 19.51 0.25
CA TYR A 49 36.43 20.91 0.52
C TYR A 49 35.18 21.80 0.60
N GLY A 50 35.24 22.78 1.55
CA GLY A 50 34.19 23.81 1.68
C GLY A 50 32.94 23.40 2.44
N ILE A 51 32.99 22.29 3.19
CA ILE A 51 31.86 21.83 3.99
C ILE A 51 31.70 22.68 5.24
N ASN A 52 30.45 23.11 5.53
CA ASN A 52 30.02 23.72 6.74
C ASN A 52 28.94 22.88 7.43
N LEU A 53 29.28 22.16 8.49
CA LEU A 53 28.40 21.26 9.22
C LEU A 53 27.20 22.00 9.82
N ASN A 54 27.36 23.23 10.32
CA ASN A 54 26.24 24.00 10.88
C ASN A 54 25.14 24.28 9.86
N ASN A 55 25.53 24.59 8.61
CA ASN A 55 24.56 24.77 7.53
C ASN A 55 23.80 23.48 7.23
N ILE A 56 24.47 22.33 7.36
CA ILE A 56 23.83 21.02 7.13
C ILE A 56 22.87 20.68 8.25
N TYR A 57 23.24 20.94 9.52
CA TYR A 57 22.35 20.74 10.66
C TYR A 57 21.10 21.62 10.54
N GLN A 58 21.29 22.88 10.15
CA GLN A 58 20.17 23.78 9.91
C GLN A 58 19.28 23.27 8.78
N ASN A 59 19.86 22.81 7.69
CA ASN A 59 19.13 22.24 6.56
C ASN A 59 18.34 20.97 6.95
N ILE A 60 18.91 20.12 7.84
CA ILE A 60 18.23 18.93 8.37
C ILE A 60 17.08 19.36 9.30
N LYS A 61 17.30 20.33 10.21
CA LYS A 61 16.26 20.85 11.11
C LYS A 61 15.08 21.45 10.34
N GLU A 62 15.37 22.21 9.29
CA GLU A 62 14.33 22.88 8.49
C GLU A 62 13.54 21.90 7.62
N LYS A 63 14.23 20.96 6.98
CA LYS A 63 13.65 20.13 5.92
C LYS A 63 13.21 18.74 6.38
N LEU A 64 13.72 18.21 7.49
CA LEU A 64 13.38 16.89 8.00
C LEU A 64 12.71 16.95 9.37
N SER A 65 13.47 17.26 10.43
CA SER A 65 12.94 17.31 11.80
C SER A 65 13.79 18.20 12.70
N ASN A 66 13.14 18.90 13.64
CA ASN A 66 13.83 19.62 14.71
C ASN A 66 14.34 18.67 15.81
N ASP A 67 13.80 17.45 15.89
CA ASP A 67 14.13 16.45 16.90
C ASP A 67 15.40 15.68 16.53
N ILE A 68 16.52 16.38 16.39
CA ILE A 68 17.83 15.80 16.10
C ILE A 68 18.78 15.99 17.25
N ILE A 69 19.72 15.06 17.42
CA ILE A 69 20.85 15.18 18.33
C ILE A 69 22.15 14.88 17.58
N VAL A 70 23.15 15.74 17.73
CA VAL A 70 24.46 15.56 17.11
C VAL A 70 25.34 14.76 18.07
N MET A 71 25.64 13.51 17.76
CA MET A 71 26.34 12.59 18.67
C MET A 71 27.85 12.75 18.68
N GLN A 72 28.39 13.63 17.84
CA GLN A 72 29.84 13.73 17.62
C GLN A 72 30.27 15.18 17.42
N ASN A 73 31.36 15.57 18.10
CA ASN A 73 32.09 16.77 17.82
C ASN A 73 33.10 16.51 16.69
N VAL A 74 32.96 17.20 15.55
CA VAL A 74 33.75 17.00 14.34
C VAL A 74 34.62 18.24 14.06
N THR A 75 35.93 18.03 13.94
CA THR A 75 36.89 19.04 13.48
C THR A 75 37.35 18.66 12.08
N LEU A 76 37.22 19.59 11.11
CA LEU A 76 37.51 19.31 9.69
C LEU A 76 38.94 19.73 9.27
N THR A 77 39.60 20.60 10.05
CA THR A 77 40.94 21.15 9.72
C THR A 77 41.82 21.16 10.96
N PRO A 78 43.16 20.90 10.86
CA PRO A 78 43.90 20.49 9.66
C PRO A 78 43.68 19.02 9.26
N GLU A 79 43.28 18.16 10.19
CA GLU A 79 42.90 16.78 9.97
C GLU A 79 41.49 16.53 10.49
N ILE A 80 40.75 15.59 9.86
CA ILE A 80 39.41 15.24 10.30
C ILE A 80 39.52 14.44 11.59
N SER A 81 38.95 15.01 12.68
CA SER A 81 38.87 14.36 13.99
C SER A 81 37.40 14.26 14.40
N ILE A 82 36.99 13.09 14.82
CA ILE A 82 35.63 12.78 15.30
C ILE A 82 35.75 12.30 16.75
N LYS A 83 35.06 13.01 17.67
CA LYS A 83 34.95 12.61 19.08
C LYS A 83 33.49 12.55 19.49
N ASN A 84 33.11 11.58 20.28
CA ASN A 84 31.75 11.52 20.83
C ASN A 84 31.51 12.70 21.78
N ILE A 85 30.26 13.14 21.88
CA ILE A 85 29.85 14.20 22.80
C ILE A 85 30.05 13.74 24.25
N ILE A 86 30.52 14.64 25.08
CA ILE A 86 30.78 14.40 26.50
C ILE A 86 30.04 15.41 27.37
N ASP A 87 29.82 16.63 26.84
CA ASP A 87 29.21 17.73 27.58
C ASP A 87 27.68 17.54 27.72
N LEU A 88 27.16 17.84 28.93
CA LEU A 88 25.74 17.68 29.24
C LEU A 88 24.82 18.56 28.38
N ASP A 89 25.29 19.74 28.00
CA ASP A 89 24.53 20.68 27.16
C ASP A 89 24.24 20.12 25.76
N ASP A 90 25.07 19.21 25.27
CA ASP A 90 24.84 18.53 24.00
C ASP A 90 23.66 17.53 24.05
N TRP A 91 23.21 17.15 25.26
CA TRP A 91 22.12 16.23 25.53
C TRP A 91 20.74 16.89 25.73
N ASP A 92 20.64 18.20 25.62
CA ASP A 92 19.38 18.95 25.76
C ASP A 92 18.20 18.32 24.94
N PRO A 93 18.39 17.86 23.69
CA PRO A 93 17.31 17.24 22.93
C PRO A 93 16.78 15.94 23.55
N VAL A 94 17.59 15.21 24.32
CA VAL A 94 17.19 14.00 25.05
C VAL A 94 16.53 14.37 26.38
N ILE A 95 17.14 15.27 27.12
CA ILE A 95 16.67 15.72 28.45
C ILE A 95 15.25 16.29 28.34
N SER A 96 14.99 17.10 27.30
CA SER A 96 13.70 17.74 27.06
C SER A 96 12.57 16.76 26.71
N LYS A 97 12.87 15.51 26.38
CA LYS A 97 11.88 14.46 26.05
C LYS A 97 11.41 13.67 27.28
N ASN A 98 12.02 13.88 28.44
CA ASN A 98 11.69 13.16 29.67
C ASN A 98 11.55 14.11 30.86
N ASP A 99 10.33 14.27 31.36
CA ASP A 99 10.03 15.19 32.46
C ASP A 99 10.89 14.95 33.71
N LYS A 100 11.18 13.69 34.04
CA LYS A 100 12.01 13.33 35.19
C LYS A 100 13.48 13.74 35.04
N LEU A 101 14.03 13.58 33.82
CA LEU A 101 15.38 14.03 33.52
C LEU A 101 15.46 15.55 33.49
N LEU A 102 14.43 16.21 32.95
CA LEU A 102 14.31 17.66 32.93
C LEU A 102 14.22 18.24 34.34
N GLU A 103 13.42 17.66 35.25
CA GLU A 103 13.32 18.06 36.65
C GLU A 103 14.66 17.92 37.37
N LYS A 104 15.37 16.81 37.21
CA LYS A 104 16.72 16.61 37.77
C LYS A 104 17.72 17.64 37.25
N TYR A 105 17.70 17.92 35.93
CA TYR A 105 18.58 18.90 35.31
C TYR A 105 18.34 20.31 35.84
N ILE A 106 17.08 20.74 35.95
CA ILE A 106 16.70 22.04 36.53
C ILE A 106 17.07 22.13 38.02
N ALA A 107 16.95 21.03 38.76
CA ALA A 107 17.33 20.93 40.16
C ALA A 107 18.87 20.96 40.39
N GLY A 108 19.67 20.91 39.31
CA GLY A 108 21.13 20.85 39.37
C GLY A 108 21.68 19.50 39.82
N GLU A 109 20.88 18.44 39.77
CA GLU A 109 21.32 17.08 40.07
C GLU A 109 22.20 16.53 38.94
N LYS A 110 23.19 15.71 39.30
CA LYS A 110 24.07 15.05 38.30
C LYS A 110 23.32 13.99 37.54
N LEU A 111 23.15 14.18 36.24
CA LEU A 111 22.69 13.15 35.31
C LEU A 111 23.83 12.19 34.96
N THR A 112 23.55 10.92 34.91
CA THR A 112 24.53 9.91 34.49
C THR A 112 24.41 9.65 32.95
N ILE A 113 25.55 9.34 32.33
CA ILE A 113 25.57 8.98 30.90
C ILE A 113 24.66 7.77 30.62
N GLN A 114 24.54 6.85 31.57
CA GLN A 114 23.65 5.70 31.43
C GLN A 114 22.16 6.10 31.36
N GLU A 115 21.70 7.06 32.15
CA GLU A 115 20.34 7.58 32.10
C GLU A 115 20.07 8.27 30.75
N LEU A 116 21.04 9.05 30.27
CA LEU A 116 20.94 9.77 28.98
C LEU A 116 20.90 8.81 27.78
N THR A 117 21.81 7.84 27.72
CA THR A 117 21.87 6.85 26.63
C THR A 117 20.66 5.92 26.63
N TYR A 118 20.13 5.57 27.81
CA TYR A 118 18.88 4.81 27.88
C TYR A 118 17.68 5.59 27.34
N GLU A 119 17.57 6.88 27.68
CA GLU A 119 16.50 7.73 27.16
C GLU A 119 16.65 8.01 25.67
N GLU A 120 17.89 8.22 25.18
CA GLU A 120 18.18 8.28 23.74
C GLU A 120 17.66 7.04 23.02
N TYR A 121 18.05 5.84 23.49
CA TYR A 121 17.57 4.57 22.93
C TYR A 121 16.04 4.53 22.89
N ARG A 122 15.37 4.90 23.98
CA ARG A 122 13.90 4.92 24.08
C ARG A 122 13.26 5.89 23.08
N CYS A 123 13.83 7.08 22.93
CA CYS A 123 13.34 8.10 22.00
C CYS A 123 13.56 7.71 20.53
N VAL A 124 14.72 7.15 20.20
CA VAL A 124 15.06 6.66 18.87
C VAL A 124 14.14 5.50 18.50
N LYS A 125 13.92 4.55 19.41
CA LYS A 125 13.03 3.41 19.20
C LYS A 125 11.58 3.83 18.94
N LYS A 126 11.12 4.93 19.53
CA LYS A 126 9.80 5.54 19.28
C LYS A 126 9.75 6.40 18.01
N GLY A 127 10.84 6.57 17.29
CA GLY A 127 10.92 7.46 16.13
C GLY A 127 10.74 8.95 16.47
N SER A 128 10.98 9.35 17.74
CA SER A 128 10.81 10.73 18.23
C SER A 128 12.11 11.52 18.33
N LEU A 129 13.27 10.89 18.09
CA LEU A 129 14.60 11.50 18.10
C LEU A 129 15.48 10.85 17.03
N PHE A 130 16.28 11.68 16.34
CA PHE A 130 17.13 11.25 15.22
C PHE A 130 18.58 11.58 15.49
N PRO A 131 19.41 10.63 15.92
CA PRO A 131 20.83 10.87 16.17
C PRO A 131 21.59 11.05 14.85
N ILE A 132 22.53 12.02 14.86
CA ILE A 132 23.37 12.35 13.71
C ILE A 132 24.80 11.88 13.99
N TYR A 133 25.32 11.09 13.04
CA TYR A 133 26.71 10.66 12.97
C TYR A 133 27.36 11.16 11.69
N HIS A 134 28.68 11.26 11.69
CA HIS A 134 29.46 11.85 10.60
C HIS A 134 30.52 10.89 10.12
N GLY A 135 30.87 11.01 8.84
CA GLY A 135 31.98 10.26 8.32
C GLY A 135 32.27 10.47 6.83
N SER A 136 33.27 9.72 6.37
CA SER A 136 33.60 9.54 4.97
C SER A 136 33.73 8.07 4.67
N ALA A 137 32.76 7.52 3.95
CA ALA A 137 32.77 6.12 3.55
C ALA A 137 34.00 5.79 2.68
N ARG A 138 34.44 6.76 1.83
CA ARG A 138 35.60 6.62 0.98
C ARG A 138 36.89 6.43 1.78
N ASN A 139 37.04 7.19 2.85
CA ASN A 139 38.25 7.22 3.67
C ASN A 139 38.11 6.37 4.95
N ASN A 140 37.00 5.63 5.09
CA ASN A 140 36.69 4.81 6.27
C ASN A 140 36.71 5.59 7.60
N ILE A 141 36.30 6.89 7.56
CA ILE A 141 36.23 7.76 8.73
C ILE A 141 34.80 7.69 9.31
N GLY A 142 34.64 7.52 10.62
CA GLY A 142 33.34 7.52 11.31
C GLY A 142 32.54 6.22 11.18
N THR A 143 33.03 5.24 10.42
CA THR A 143 32.35 3.96 10.20
C THR A 143 32.28 3.10 11.46
N GLN A 144 33.34 3.09 12.27
CA GLN A 144 33.37 2.34 13.53
C GLN A 144 32.31 2.86 14.52
N GLN A 145 32.21 4.18 14.68
CA GLN A 145 31.22 4.82 15.54
C GLN A 145 29.80 4.55 15.07
N LEU A 146 29.58 4.50 13.73
CA LEU A 146 28.27 4.14 13.17
C LEU A 146 27.91 2.68 13.47
N ILE A 147 28.89 1.74 13.40
CA ILE A 147 28.65 0.34 13.73
C ILE A 147 28.29 0.18 15.21
N GLU A 148 28.97 0.90 16.08
CA GLU A 148 28.67 0.93 17.52
C GLU A 148 27.28 1.50 17.78
N ALA A 149 26.90 2.58 17.09
CA ALA A 149 25.57 3.16 17.19
C ALA A 149 24.46 2.19 16.73
N ILE A 150 24.68 1.45 15.63
CA ILE A 150 23.75 0.42 15.15
C ILE A 150 23.57 -0.64 16.23
N SER A 151 24.66 -1.12 16.82
CA SER A 151 24.62 -2.18 17.84
C SER A 151 23.88 -1.73 19.10
N ASN A 152 23.99 -0.46 19.47
CA ASN A 152 23.39 0.09 20.69
C ASN A 152 21.92 0.51 20.48
N LEU A 153 21.58 1.10 19.32
CA LEU A 153 20.26 1.72 19.07
C LEU A 153 19.27 0.80 18.37
N PHE A 154 19.74 -0.20 17.62
CA PHE A 154 18.87 -1.11 16.85
C PHE A 154 18.83 -2.52 17.44
N CYS A 155 19.35 -2.71 18.65
CA CYS A 155 19.27 -4.01 19.32
C CYS A 155 17.79 -4.39 19.57
N PRO A 156 17.30 -5.55 19.11
CA PRO A 156 15.97 -6.00 19.45
C PRO A 156 15.88 -6.32 20.94
N GLU A 157 14.77 -5.95 21.58
CA GLU A 157 14.49 -6.43 22.93
C GLU A 157 14.23 -7.95 22.84
N MET A 158 15.13 -8.73 23.39
CA MET A 158 14.92 -10.17 23.57
C MET A 158 13.90 -10.36 24.69
N ASN A 159 12.64 -10.57 24.33
CA ASN A 159 11.63 -11.00 25.30
C ASN A 159 11.84 -12.48 25.58
N GLU A 160 12.36 -12.82 26.75
CA GLU A 160 12.59 -14.21 27.20
C GLU A 160 11.30 -15.06 27.28
N ASN A 161 10.11 -14.44 27.11
CA ASN A 161 8.80 -15.09 27.17
C ASN A 161 8.14 -15.33 25.80
N ASP A 162 8.85 -15.30 24.71
CA ASP A 162 8.31 -15.52 23.36
C ASP A 162 7.98 -16.98 23.08
N SER A 163 6.94 -17.49 23.76
CA SER A 163 6.47 -18.87 23.57
C SER A 163 5.54 -19.03 22.37
N GLU A 164 4.86 -17.96 21.94
CA GLU A 164 3.93 -18.01 20.83
C GLU A 164 4.58 -17.61 19.50
N LEU A 165 4.30 -18.41 18.49
CA LEU A 165 4.81 -18.18 17.15
C LEU A 165 4.14 -16.95 16.51
N CYS A 166 4.95 -16.05 15.94
CA CYS A 166 4.48 -14.96 15.10
C CYS A 166 5.51 -14.65 14.01
N GLY A 167 5.08 -14.73 12.76
CA GLY A 167 5.92 -14.36 11.62
C GLY A 167 5.07 -13.88 10.44
N ARG A 168 5.71 -13.21 9.46
CA ARG A 168 5.03 -12.66 8.29
C ARG A 168 5.82 -12.89 7.02
N VAL A 169 5.08 -13.18 5.94
CA VAL A 169 5.62 -13.20 4.57
C VAL A 169 5.74 -11.76 4.07
N PHE A 170 6.95 -11.35 3.67
CA PHE A 170 7.20 -9.99 3.16
C PHE A 170 7.71 -9.93 1.72
N LYS A 171 8.23 -11.06 1.19
CA LYS A 171 8.71 -11.14 -0.19
C LYS A 171 8.47 -12.54 -0.75
N ILE A 172 8.14 -12.60 -2.03
CA ILE A 172 8.10 -13.82 -2.83
C ILE A 172 9.02 -13.62 -4.02
N GLU A 173 9.76 -14.63 -4.40
CA GLU A 173 10.70 -14.61 -5.51
C GLU A 173 10.68 -15.93 -6.27
N TYR A 174 10.90 -15.89 -7.56
CA TYR A 174 11.04 -17.05 -8.41
C TYR A 174 12.49 -17.19 -8.88
N THR A 175 13.06 -18.39 -8.69
CA THR A 175 14.38 -18.71 -9.23
C THR A 175 14.31 -18.91 -10.75
N ASP A 176 15.48 -18.98 -11.42
CA ASP A 176 15.56 -19.26 -12.85
C ASP A 176 14.93 -20.62 -13.23
N HIS A 177 14.86 -21.55 -12.26
CA HIS A 177 14.21 -22.85 -12.40
C HIS A 177 12.71 -22.83 -12.07
N LYS A 178 12.09 -21.65 -11.96
CA LYS A 178 10.67 -21.44 -11.59
C LYS A 178 10.31 -21.98 -10.20
N GLN A 179 11.28 -22.20 -9.31
CA GLN A 179 11.01 -22.55 -7.92
C GLN A 179 10.56 -21.28 -7.18
N ARG A 180 9.43 -21.37 -6.52
CA ARG A 180 8.84 -20.27 -5.74
C ARG A 180 9.42 -20.26 -4.33
N LEU A 181 10.12 -19.18 -3.99
CA LEU A 181 10.75 -18.93 -2.71
C LEU A 181 9.96 -17.87 -1.92
N VAL A 182 9.61 -18.20 -0.70
CA VAL A 182 8.85 -17.31 0.20
C VAL A 182 9.77 -16.86 1.32
N TYR A 183 9.92 -15.55 1.45
CA TYR A 183 10.73 -14.91 2.48
C TYR A 183 9.84 -14.48 3.63
N LEU A 184 10.19 -14.93 4.83
CA LEU A 184 9.49 -14.65 6.06
C LEU A 184 10.41 -13.99 7.08
N ARG A 185 9.84 -13.12 7.91
CA ARG A 185 10.47 -12.67 9.14
C ARG A 185 9.74 -13.29 10.33
N LEU A 186 10.50 -13.85 11.26
CA LEU A 186 9.99 -14.35 12.53
C LEU A 186 10.11 -13.23 13.58
N TYR A 187 8.98 -12.80 14.14
CA TYR A 187 8.94 -11.77 15.18
C TYR A 187 8.94 -12.35 16.58
N SER A 188 8.44 -13.58 16.75
CA SER A 188 8.35 -14.28 18.03
C SER A 188 8.31 -15.78 17.84
N GLY A 189 8.82 -16.52 18.81
CA GLY A 189 8.85 -17.98 18.83
C GLY A 189 10.07 -18.58 18.07
N THR A 190 10.02 -19.89 17.92
CA THR A 190 11.05 -20.69 17.23
C THR A 190 10.37 -21.68 16.29
N LEU A 191 10.93 -21.88 15.12
CA LEU A 191 10.47 -22.87 14.13
C LEU A 191 11.56 -23.89 13.84
N HIS A 192 11.15 -25.13 13.77
CA HIS A 192 12.03 -26.24 13.42
C HIS A 192 11.66 -26.86 12.08
N LEU A 193 12.65 -27.46 11.44
CA LEU A 193 12.43 -28.28 10.25
C LEU A 193 11.41 -29.40 10.56
N ARG A 194 10.41 -29.57 9.68
CA ARG A 194 9.26 -30.48 9.78
C ARG A 194 8.12 -30.00 10.67
N ASP A 195 8.21 -28.82 11.28
CA ASP A 195 7.07 -28.22 11.94
C ASP A 195 5.94 -27.96 10.95
N THR A 196 4.72 -27.89 11.48
CA THR A 196 3.52 -27.59 10.69
C THR A 196 2.99 -26.23 11.10
N ILE A 197 3.01 -25.29 10.15
CA ILE A 197 2.44 -23.96 10.32
C ILE A 197 0.95 -24.02 9.96
N ILE A 198 0.13 -23.37 10.79
CA ILE A 198 -1.31 -23.23 10.55
C ILE A 198 -1.58 -21.81 10.06
N LEU A 199 -2.13 -21.68 8.86
CA LEU A 199 -2.55 -20.41 8.26
C LEU A 199 -3.95 -20.00 8.73
N PRO A 200 -4.33 -18.69 8.60
CA PRO A 200 -5.66 -18.20 8.99
C PRO A 200 -6.82 -18.98 8.38
N GLU A 201 -6.68 -19.44 7.12
CA GLU A 201 -7.67 -20.28 6.42
C GLU A 201 -7.69 -21.76 6.91
N LYS A 202 -7.06 -22.08 8.04
CA LYS A 202 -6.86 -23.44 8.56
C LYS A 202 -6.10 -24.39 7.64
N LYS A 203 -5.42 -23.87 6.62
CA LYS A 203 -4.50 -24.64 5.79
C LYS A 203 -3.24 -24.94 6.58
N LYS A 204 -2.79 -26.20 6.51
CA LYS A 204 -1.56 -26.66 7.17
C LYS A 204 -0.42 -26.69 6.16
N VAL A 205 0.69 -26.03 6.49
CA VAL A 205 1.92 -26.01 5.70
C VAL A 205 3.01 -26.69 6.50
N LYS A 206 3.59 -27.78 5.97
CA LYS A 206 4.71 -28.48 6.58
C LYS A 206 6.02 -27.91 6.03
N LEU A 207 6.95 -27.57 6.92
CA LEU A 207 8.28 -27.07 6.57
C LEU A 207 9.18 -28.24 6.14
N THR A 208 9.44 -28.35 4.85
CA THR A 208 10.34 -29.38 4.28
C THR A 208 11.77 -28.90 4.21
N GLU A 209 11.97 -27.63 3.98
CA GLU A 209 13.27 -26.99 3.84
C GLU A 209 13.20 -25.59 4.45
N ILE A 210 14.27 -25.17 5.12
CA ILE A 210 14.42 -23.82 5.67
C ILE A 210 15.80 -23.32 5.31
N TYR A 211 15.89 -22.10 4.78
CA TYR A 211 17.13 -21.43 4.43
C TYR A 211 17.23 -20.09 5.15
N ILE A 212 18.44 -19.69 5.51
CA ILE A 212 18.78 -18.35 6.01
C ILE A 212 19.67 -17.67 4.96
N PRO A 213 19.39 -16.40 4.56
CA PRO A 213 20.29 -15.65 3.69
C PRO A 213 21.56 -15.28 4.44
N SER A 214 22.71 -15.63 3.91
CA SER A 214 24.01 -15.30 4.48
C SER A 214 25.03 -15.04 3.37
N ASN A 215 25.67 -13.85 3.39
CA ASN A 215 26.70 -13.44 2.44
C ASN A 215 26.34 -13.62 0.94
N GLY A 216 25.07 -13.44 0.61
CA GLY A 216 24.56 -13.59 -0.77
C GLY A 216 24.20 -15.02 -1.15
N GLU A 217 24.37 -15.99 -0.26
CA GLU A 217 23.99 -17.39 -0.44
C GLU A 217 22.82 -17.78 0.48
N MET A 218 22.12 -18.85 0.13
CA MET A 218 21.07 -19.45 0.96
C MET A 218 21.63 -20.67 1.70
N ILE A 219 21.78 -20.56 3.01
CA ILE A 219 22.29 -21.64 3.86
C ILE A 219 21.13 -22.40 4.47
N GLN A 220 21.08 -23.72 4.24
CA GLN A 220 20.06 -24.57 4.85
C GLN A 220 20.26 -24.68 6.36
N THR A 221 19.17 -24.49 7.12
CA THR A 221 19.16 -24.61 8.59
C THR A 221 18.06 -25.55 9.08
N LYS A 222 18.19 -26.01 10.32
CA LYS A 222 17.18 -26.84 10.99
C LYS A 222 16.27 -26.03 11.90
N THR A 223 16.69 -24.83 12.29
CA THR A 223 15.99 -24.00 13.29
C THR A 223 16.15 -22.53 12.93
N VAL A 224 15.08 -21.77 13.12
CA VAL A 224 15.06 -20.30 13.04
C VAL A 224 14.39 -19.74 14.29
N CYS A 225 14.90 -18.62 14.77
CA CYS A 225 14.51 -17.97 16.00
C CYS A 225 13.88 -16.59 15.76
N SER A 226 13.28 -16.00 16.78
CA SER A 226 12.81 -14.63 16.77
C SER A 226 13.88 -13.66 16.27
N GLY A 227 13.52 -12.76 15.35
CA GLY A 227 14.42 -11.81 14.67
C GLY A 227 14.98 -12.32 13.34
N ASP A 228 14.97 -13.63 13.07
CA ASP A 228 15.51 -14.18 11.84
C ASP A 228 14.64 -13.87 10.62
N ILE A 229 15.32 -13.64 9.49
CA ILE A 229 14.74 -13.71 8.15
C ILE A 229 15.08 -15.07 7.57
N PHE A 230 14.07 -15.80 7.13
CA PHE A 230 14.26 -17.12 6.55
C PHE A 230 13.45 -17.32 5.27
N ILE A 231 13.84 -18.33 4.50
CA ILE A 231 13.30 -18.61 3.17
C ILE A 231 12.82 -20.05 3.16
N ILE A 232 11.63 -20.25 2.62
CA ILE A 232 11.08 -21.59 2.40
C ILE A 232 10.56 -21.75 0.97
N PRO A 233 10.78 -22.88 0.31
CA PRO A 233 10.08 -23.24 -0.92
C PRO A 233 8.61 -23.54 -0.59
N ASN A 234 7.68 -22.75 -1.10
CA ASN A 234 6.26 -22.97 -0.81
C ASN A 234 5.35 -22.34 -1.87
N ASN A 235 4.30 -23.05 -2.27
CA ASN A 235 3.35 -22.63 -3.30
C ASN A 235 2.00 -22.14 -2.74
N THR A 236 1.79 -22.19 -1.43
CA THR A 236 0.48 -21.86 -0.81
C THR A 236 0.48 -20.56 -0.04
N LEU A 237 1.63 -20.17 0.55
CA LEU A 237 1.77 -18.92 1.27
C LEU A 237 1.71 -17.73 0.31
N ARG A 238 0.98 -16.70 0.68
CA ARG A 238 0.85 -15.45 -0.09
C ARG A 238 1.62 -14.33 0.58
N LEU A 239 1.88 -13.29 -0.17
CA LEU A 239 2.46 -12.07 0.39
C LEU A 239 1.53 -11.51 1.47
N ASN A 240 2.12 -11.02 2.57
CA ASN A 240 1.43 -10.54 3.77
C ASN A 240 0.75 -11.62 4.63
N ASP A 241 0.80 -12.90 4.28
CA ASP A 241 0.33 -13.95 5.16
C ASP A 241 1.08 -13.92 6.50
N ILE A 242 0.30 -14.09 7.57
CA ILE A 242 0.79 -14.15 8.95
C ILE A 242 0.78 -15.59 9.40
N ILE A 243 1.88 -16.03 9.97
CA ILE A 243 2.01 -17.34 10.61
C ILE A 243 1.96 -17.18 12.13
N GLY A 244 1.10 -17.96 12.80
CA GLY A 244 0.94 -17.91 14.25
C GLY A 244 -0.02 -16.81 14.74
N ASN A 245 0.31 -16.12 15.84
CA ASN A 245 -0.58 -15.17 16.50
C ASN A 245 -0.37 -13.73 15.97
N GLU A 246 -1.34 -13.23 15.19
CA GLU A 246 -1.35 -11.88 14.61
C GLU A 246 -1.26 -10.75 15.64
N LYS A 247 -1.73 -10.97 16.88
CA LYS A 247 -1.74 -9.94 17.92
C LYS A 247 -0.35 -9.54 18.42
N ILE A 248 0.65 -10.37 18.13
CA ILE A 248 2.05 -10.14 18.53
C ILE A 248 2.80 -9.29 17.49
N LEU A 249 2.22 -9.11 16.29
CA LEU A 249 2.86 -8.29 15.25
C LEU A 249 3.11 -6.86 15.75
N PRO A 250 4.30 -6.30 15.48
CA PRO A 250 4.58 -4.90 15.78
C PRO A 250 3.58 -3.97 15.11
N CYS A 251 3.17 -2.90 15.79
CA CYS A 251 2.24 -1.89 15.24
C CYS A 251 2.73 -1.21 13.96
N ASN A 252 4.02 -1.31 13.66
CA ASN A 252 4.70 -0.68 12.53
C ASN A 252 4.57 -1.49 11.22
N VAL A 253 3.87 -2.61 11.25
CA VAL A 253 3.71 -3.46 10.08
C VAL A 253 2.73 -2.83 9.12
N TRP A 254 3.22 -2.43 7.95
CA TRP A 254 2.43 -1.85 6.87
C TRP A 254 1.37 -2.84 6.37
N ASN A 255 0.11 -2.54 6.59
CA ASN A 255 -1.01 -3.27 5.99
C ASN A 255 -1.40 -2.58 4.68
N ASP A 256 -0.95 -3.14 3.57
CA ASP A 256 -1.25 -2.65 2.23
C ASP A 256 -2.65 -3.16 1.80
N ASN A 257 -3.70 -2.49 2.27
CA ASN A 257 -5.06 -2.69 1.78
C ASN A 257 -5.36 -1.80 0.56
N THR A 258 -4.33 -1.26 -0.07
CA THR A 258 -4.47 -0.36 -1.20
C THR A 258 -4.90 -1.15 -2.43
N ALA A 259 -6.07 -0.83 -2.98
CA ALA A 259 -6.51 -1.39 -4.26
C ALA A 259 -5.82 -0.69 -5.44
N PRO A 260 -5.62 -1.37 -6.58
CA PRO A 260 -5.18 -0.73 -7.80
C PRO A 260 -6.16 0.36 -8.25
N ILE A 261 -5.64 1.49 -8.73
CA ILE A 261 -6.43 2.67 -9.13
C ILE A 261 -6.30 3.03 -10.61
N LEU A 262 -5.32 2.44 -11.29
CA LEU A 262 -5.10 2.57 -12.73
C LEU A 262 -5.19 1.22 -13.38
N ARG A 263 -5.56 1.20 -14.66
CA ARG A 263 -5.54 0.01 -15.49
C ARG A 263 -5.14 0.33 -16.92
N THR A 264 -4.60 -0.65 -17.62
CA THR A 264 -4.28 -0.56 -19.05
C THR A 264 -4.40 -1.92 -19.71
N ARG A 265 -4.56 -1.91 -21.03
CA ARG A 265 -4.47 -3.09 -21.87
C ARG A 265 -3.01 -3.36 -22.20
N ILE A 266 -2.62 -4.63 -22.14
CA ILE A 266 -1.28 -5.08 -22.49
C ILE A 266 -1.36 -6.25 -23.49
N GLU A 267 -0.53 -6.20 -24.50
CA GLU A 267 -0.45 -7.24 -25.52
C GLU A 267 1.00 -7.54 -25.87
N PRO A 268 1.36 -8.80 -26.16
CA PRO A 268 2.65 -9.11 -26.72
C PRO A 268 2.71 -8.65 -28.19
N ILE A 269 3.85 -8.18 -28.66
CA ILE A 269 4.02 -7.81 -30.07
C ILE A 269 3.86 -9.04 -30.96
N LYS A 270 4.34 -10.21 -30.51
CA LYS A 270 4.17 -11.50 -31.16
C LYS A 270 3.05 -12.28 -30.48
N ILE A 271 2.01 -12.60 -31.22
CA ILE A 271 0.82 -13.30 -30.70
C ILE A 271 1.15 -14.65 -30.08
N GLU A 272 2.20 -15.31 -30.57
CA GLU A 272 2.72 -16.59 -30.09
C GLU A 272 3.26 -16.52 -28.64
N GLU A 273 3.66 -15.33 -28.18
CA GLU A 273 4.19 -15.09 -26.83
C GLU A 273 3.08 -14.84 -25.80
N ARG A 274 1.81 -15.00 -26.17
CA ARG A 274 0.67 -14.70 -25.29
C ARG A 274 0.65 -15.56 -24.01
N GLU A 275 0.84 -16.87 -24.14
CA GLU A 275 0.89 -17.77 -22.98
C GLU A 275 2.07 -17.42 -22.07
N LYS A 276 3.23 -17.13 -22.66
CA LYS A 276 4.41 -16.70 -21.95
C LYS A 276 4.18 -15.38 -21.19
N LEU A 277 3.43 -14.44 -21.78
CA LEU A 277 3.03 -13.21 -21.11
C LEU A 277 2.11 -13.48 -19.91
N LEU A 278 1.13 -14.37 -20.04
CA LEU A 278 0.23 -14.73 -18.93
C LEU A 278 0.98 -15.40 -17.79
N ASP A 279 1.91 -16.31 -18.09
CA ASP A 279 2.78 -16.93 -17.09
C ASP A 279 3.61 -15.86 -16.36
N ALA A 280 4.25 -14.95 -17.11
CA ALA A 280 5.03 -13.86 -16.55
C ALA A 280 4.20 -12.93 -15.67
N LEU A 281 2.98 -12.55 -16.10
CA LEU A 281 2.06 -11.73 -15.31
C LEU A 281 1.60 -12.45 -14.05
N THR A 282 1.42 -13.77 -14.09
CA THR A 282 1.10 -14.59 -12.92
C THR A 282 2.23 -14.52 -11.89
N GLU A 283 3.47 -14.72 -12.32
CA GLU A 283 4.65 -14.63 -11.44
C GLU A 283 4.81 -13.22 -10.87
N ILE A 284 4.65 -12.16 -11.69
CA ILE A 284 4.77 -10.78 -11.23
C ILE A 284 3.65 -10.43 -10.24
N ALA A 285 2.40 -10.82 -10.51
CA ALA A 285 1.27 -10.57 -9.62
C ALA A 285 1.38 -11.31 -8.28
N ASP A 286 1.97 -12.50 -8.27
CA ASP A 286 2.26 -13.23 -7.03
C ASP A 286 3.33 -12.50 -6.16
N THR A 287 4.29 -11.85 -6.82
CA THR A 287 5.32 -11.05 -6.14
C THR A 287 4.87 -9.62 -5.81
N ASP A 288 3.85 -9.09 -6.47
CA ASP A 288 3.29 -7.76 -6.28
C ASP A 288 1.77 -7.76 -6.12
N PRO A 289 1.21 -7.74 -4.90
CA PRO A 289 -0.23 -7.78 -4.66
C PRO A 289 -0.98 -6.53 -5.16
N LEU A 290 -0.26 -5.45 -5.49
CA LEU A 290 -0.83 -4.24 -6.09
C LEU A 290 -0.99 -4.36 -7.62
N LEU A 291 -0.42 -5.40 -8.23
CA LEU A 291 -0.68 -5.77 -9.61
C LEU A 291 -1.81 -6.81 -9.64
N ARG A 292 -2.87 -6.48 -10.35
CA ARG A 292 -3.90 -7.45 -10.71
C ARG A 292 -3.98 -7.55 -12.23
N TYR A 293 -4.27 -8.73 -12.74
CA TYR A 293 -4.55 -8.91 -14.16
C TYR A 293 -5.75 -9.81 -14.35
N TYR A 294 -6.45 -9.62 -15.45
CA TYR A 294 -7.47 -10.54 -15.91
C TYR A 294 -7.48 -10.57 -17.44
N VAL A 295 -7.99 -11.66 -17.96
CA VAL A 295 -8.22 -11.84 -19.40
C VAL A 295 -9.70 -11.67 -19.65
N ASP A 296 -10.06 -10.72 -20.49
CA ASP A 296 -11.45 -10.57 -20.92
C ASP A 296 -11.89 -11.83 -21.67
N THR A 297 -13.02 -12.40 -21.27
CA THR A 297 -13.49 -13.69 -21.78
C THR A 297 -13.99 -13.65 -23.23
N ILE A 298 -14.20 -12.45 -23.77
CA ILE A 298 -14.77 -12.25 -25.11
C ILE A 298 -13.80 -11.59 -26.06
N THR A 299 -13.24 -10.43 -25.66
CA THR A 299 -12.23 -9.76 -26.47
C THR A 299 -10.88 -10.47 -26.39
N HIS A 300 -10.72 -11.37 -25.40
CA HIS A 300 -9.46 -12.03 -25.07
C HIS A 300 -8.33 -11.04 -24.76
N GLU A 301 -8.65 -9.80 -24.47
CA GLU A 301 -7.69 -8.77 -24.08
C GLU A 301 -7.14 -9.06 -22.69
N ILE A 302 -5.84 -8.78 -22.50
CA ILE A 302 -5.20 -8.86 -21.19
C ILE A 302 -5.21 -7.45 -20.60
N ILE A 303 -5.86 -7.30 -19.46
CA ILE A 303 -5.95 -6.03 -18.74
C ILE A 303 -5.19 -6.17 -17.44
N ILE A 304 -4.29 -5.23 -17.19
CA ILE A 304 -3.55 -5.11 -15.93
C ILE A 304 -4.05 -3.89 -15.16
N SER A 305 -4.15 -4.03 -13.84
CA SER A 305 -4.51 -2.96 -12.90
C SER A 305 -3.39 -2.77 -11.90
N PHE A 306 -3.01 -1.51 -11.64
CA PHE A 306 -1.83 -1.14 -10.86
C PHE A 306 -2.03 0.19 -10.14
N LEU A 307 -1.09 0.56 -9.25
CA LEU A 307 -1.23 1.74 -8.40
C LEU A 307 -0.75 3.04 -9.06
N GLY A 308 0.28 2.98 -9.91
CA GLY A 308 0.87 4.19 -10.50
C GLY A 308 1.77 3.90 -11.69
N THR A 309 2.10 4.96 -12.46
CA THR A 309 2.89 4.86 -13.70
C THR A 309 4.29 4.27 -13.49
N VAL A 310 4.95 4.59 -12.38
CA VAL A 310 6.25 4.01 -12.04
C VAL A 310 6.18 2.48 -11.88
N GLN A 311 5.09 1.96 -11.28
CA GLN A 311 4.89 0.52 -11.18
C GLN A 311 4.72 -0.11 -12.57
N LEU A 312 3.99 0.55 -13.46
CA LEU A 312 3.83 0.11 -14.85
C LEU A 312 5.18 0.06 -15.58
N GLU A 313 6.02 1.09 -15.45
CA GLU A 313 7.36 1.13 -16.04
C GLU A 313 8.24 -0.03 -15.55
N VAL A 314 8.20 -0.32 -14.25
CA VAL A 314 8.92 -1.47 -13.66
C VAL A 314 8.40 -2.80 -14.23
N ILE A 315 7.08 -2.97 -14.35
CA ILE A 315 6.48 -4.18 -14.93
C ILE A 315 6.93 -4.35 -16.38
N CYS A 316 6.93 -3.26 -17.17
CA CYS A 316 7.40 -3.26 -18.56
C CYS A 316 8.87 -3.66 -18.67
N SER A 317 9.73 -3.06 -17.84
CA SER A 317 11.16 -3.41 -17.80
C SER A 317 11.38 -4.87 -17.43
N LEU A 318 10.65 -5.40 -16.44
CA LEU A 318 10.72 -6.81 -16.07
C LEU A 318 10.29 -7.74 -17.20
N LEU A 319 9.19 -7.42 -17.91
CA LEU A 319 8.71 -8.22 -19.03
C LEU A 319 9.74 -8.28 -20.18
N ILE A 320 10.42 -7.16 -20.44
CA ILE A 320 11.43 -7.07 -21.51
C ILE A 320 12.76 -7.71 -21.08
N GLU A 321 13.29 -7.35 -19.90
CA GLU A 321 14.64 -7.73 -19.48
C GLU A 321 14.71 -9.16 -18.93
N LYS A 322 13.77 -9.55 -18.03
CA LYS A 322 13.76 -10.86 -17.38
C LYS A 322 13.05 -11.92 -18.22
N TYR A 323 11.88 -11.58 -18.76
CA TYR A 323 11.04 -12.56 -19.49
C TYR A 323 11.27 -12.54 -21.00
N HIS A 324 11.99 -11.54 -21.52
CA HIS A 324 12.28 -11.37 -22.96
C HIS A 324 11.01 -11.33 -23.82
N ILE A 325 10.00 -10.59 -23.36
CA ILE A 325 8.72 -10.40 -24.04
C ILE A 325 8.60 -8.92 -24.42
N ASN A 326 8.49 -8.64 -25.72
CA ASN A 326 8.20 -7.29 -26.19
C ASN A 326 6.68 -7.05 -26.17
N ILE A 327 6.26 -5.95 -25.57
CA ILE A 327 4.86 -5.64 -25.29
C ILE A 327 4.42 -4.35 -25.95
N ARG A 328 3.12 -4.24 -26.22
CA ARG A 328 2.40 -2.99 -26.52
C ARG A 328 1.44 -2.70 -25.38
N ILE A 329 1.39 -1.44 -24.97
CA ILE A 329 0.55 -0.95 -23.87
C ILE A 329 -0.27 0.22 -24.36
N GLU A 330 -1.53 0.31 -23.94
CA GLU A 330 -2.37 1.49 -24.13
C GLU A 330 -2.16 2.51 -23.02
N ASP A 331 -2.66 3.74 -23.20
CA ASP A 331 -2.60 4.78 -22.18
C ASP A 331 -3.37 4.34 -20.92
N PRO A 332 -2.78 4.49 -19.72
CA PRO A 332 -3.44 4.12 -18.48
C PRO A 332 -4.73 4.90 -18.24
N THR A 333 -5.77 4.20 -17.85
CA THR A 333 -7.05 4.79 -17.46
C THR A 333 -7.32 4.61 -15.97
N VAL A 334 -8.02 5.58 -15.36
CA VAL A 334 -8.42 5.52 -13.95
C VAL A 334 -9.53 4.49 -13.76
N ILE A 335 -9.51 3.78 -12.64
CA ILE A 335 -10.59 2.86 -12.23
C ILE A 335 -11.61 3.66 -11.43
N TYR A 336 -12.84 3.76 -11.95
CA TYR A 336 -13.97 4.37 -11.27
C TYR A 336 -14.78 3.32 -10.51
N LEU A 337 -15.62 3.77 -9.58
CA LEU A 337 -16.62 2.95 -8.90
C LEU A 337 -18.00 3.59 -9.10
N GLU A 338 -19.06 2.81 -8.94
CA GLU A 338 -20.45 3.32 -8.99
C GLU A 338 -21.12 3.23 -7.62
N LYS A 339 -21.88 4.26 -7.27
CA LYS A 339 -22.67 4.29 -6.04
C LYS A 339 -24.12 4.64 -6.35
N PRO A 340 -25.10 3.92 -5.78
CA PRO A 340 -26.51 4.28 -5.93
C PRO A 340 -26.80 5.68 -5.36
N LEU A 341 -27.70 6.44 -6.03
CA LEU A 341 -28.09 7.77 -5.60
C LEU A 341 -29.18 7.74 -4.52
N GLN A 342 -30.16 6.86 -4.68
CA GLN A 342 -31.31 6.78 -3.78
C GLN A 342 -31.73 5.33 -3.52
N LYS A 343 -32.58 5.14 -2.50
CA LYS A 343 -33.18 3.86 -2.22
C LYS A 343 -34.16 3.48 -3.33
N ALA A 344 -34.08 2.24 -3.79
CA ALA A 344 -35.02 1.68 -4.77
C ALA A 344 -35.24 0.18 -4.51
N ASP A 345 -36.32 -0.32 -5.04
CA ASP A 345 -36.67 -1.75 -5.04
C ASP A 345 -37.23 -2.16 -6.41
N TYR A 346 -36.98 -3.39 -6.76
CA TYR A 346 -37.53 -3.99 -7.98
C TYR A 346 -37.75 -5.48 -7.77
N THR A 347 -38.85 -5.98 -8.36
CA THR A 347 -39.23 -7.41 -8.28
C THR A 347 -39.59 -7.92 -9.66
N ILE A 348 -39.03 -9.09 -10.00
CA ILE A 348 -39.42 -9.83 -11.20
C ILE A 348 -40.11 -11.13 -10.76
N HIS A 349 -41.29 -11.35 -11.28
CA HIS A 349 -42.10 -12.51 -10.93
C HIS A 349 -41.95 -13.64 -11.97
N ILE A 350 -42.08 -14.86 -11.48
CA ILE A 350 -42.15 -16.09 -12.29
C ILE A 350 -43.40 -16.03 -13.19
N GLU A 351 -43.31 -16.61 -14.38
CA GLU A 351 -44.41 -16.64 -15.39
C GLU A 351 -44.90 -15.26 -15.88
N VAL A 352 -44.23 -14.19 -15.49
CA VAL A 352 -44.56 -12.85 -15.98
C VAL A 352 -43.54 -12.46 -17.06
N PRO A 353 -43.96 -12.31 -18.33
CA PRO A 353 -43.06 -11.87 -19.38
C PRO A 353 -42.44 -10.49 -19.08
N PRO A 354 -41.14 -10.29 -19.37
CA PRO A 354 -40.23 -11.09 -20.19
C PRO A 354 -39.35 -12.09 -19.40
N ASN A 355 -39.71 -12.50 -18.18
CA ASN A 355 -38.92 -13.43 -17.36
C ASN A 355 -38.97 -14.87 -17.95
N PRO A 356 -37.83 -15.40 -18.47
CA PRO A 356 -37.78 -16.77 -18.97
C PRO A 356 -37.38 -17.79 -17.89
N PHE A 357 -37.04 -17.31 -16.67
CA PHE A 357 -36.55 -18.14 -15.57
C PHE A 357 -37.69 -18.58 -14.64
N TRP A 358 -37.59 -19.80 -14.12
CA TRP A 358 -38.51 -20.32 -13.11
C TRP A 358 -38.15 -19.83 -11.70
N ALA A 359 -38.04 -18.51 -11.54
CA ALA A 359 -37.71 -17.87 -10.27
C ALA A 359 -38.38 -16.50 -10.16
N SER A 360 -38.81 -16.14 -8.94
CA SER A 360 -39.15 -14.75 -8.58
C SER A 360 -38.08 -14.21 -7.66
N ILE A 361 -37.62 -12.98 -7.91
CA ILE A 361 -36.64 -12.30 -7.07
C ILE A 361 -37.09 -10.84 -6.89
N GLY A 362 -37.15 -10.39 -5.63
CA GLY A 362 -37.31 -8.98 -5.27
C GLY A 362 -36.08 -8.49 -4.47
N LEU A 363 -35.46 -7.44 -4.96
CA LEU A 363 -34.31 -6.81 -4.32
C LEU A 363 -34.63 -5.36 -3.96
N SER A 364 -34.10 -4.91 -2.84
CA SER A 364 -34.02 -3.49 -2.54
C SER A 364 -32.56 -3.06 -2.36
N ILE A 365 -32.23 -1.87 -2.82
CA ILE A 365 -30.92 -1.26 -2.65
C ILE A 365 -31.05 0.05 -1.86
N THR A 366 -30.13 0.27 -0.92
CA THR A 366 -30.07 1.49 -0.11
C THR A 366 -28.63 2.03 -0.15
N PRO A 367 -28.40 3.29 -0.56
CA PRO A 367 -27.05 3.87 -0.54
C PRO A 367 -26.52 4.00 0.89
N LEU A 368 -25.22 3.77 1.05
CA LEU A 368 -24.47 3.93 2.29
C LEU A 368 -23.46 5.08 2.15
N PRO A 369 -22.85 5.58 3.24
CA PRO A 369 -21.74 6.52 3.17
C PRO A 369 -20.60 5.98 2.32
N ILE A 370 -19.81 6.86 1.69
CA ILE A 370 -18.64 6.49 0.90
C ILE A 370 -17.64 5.73 1.81
N GLY A 371 -17.07 4.63 1.30
CA GLY A 371 -16.15 3.77 2.03
C GLY A 371 -16.81 2.69 2.90
N SER A 372 -18.15 2.61 2.88
CA SER A 372 -18.89 1.57 3.65
C SER A 372 -18.86 0.19 3.02
N GLY A 373 -18.49 0.10 1.73
CA GLY A 373 -18.49 -1.13 0.96
C GLY A 373 -19.89 -1.70 0.73
N ILE A 374 -19.97 -3.00 0.48
CA ILE A 374 -21.20 -3.71 0.18
C ILE A 374 -21.70 -4.45 1.41
N GLN A 375 -22.97 -4.26 1.76
CA GLN A 375 -23.66 -5.02 2.79
C GLN A 375 -24.79 -5.83 2.15
N TYR A 376 -24.92 -7.09 2.54
CA TYR A 376 -25.97 -7.98 2.05
C TYR A 376 -26.81 -8.53 3.20
N GLU A 377 -28.12 -8.49 3.06
CA GLU A 377 -29.08 -9.05 4.00
C GLU A 377 -30.16 -9.83 3.26
N SER A 378 -30.61 -10.95 3.80
CA SER A 378 -31.78 -11.69 3.29
C SER A 378 -32.90 -11.65 4.32
N LYS A 379 -34.08 -11.21 3.90
CA LYS A 379 -35.32 -11.27 4.68
C LYS A 379 -36.13 -12.52 4.37
N VAL A 380 -35.72 -13.27 3.34
CA VAL A 380 -36.40 -14.52 2.97
C VAL A 380 -35.93 -15.64 3.89
N SER A 381 -36.88 -16.29 4.58
CA SER A 381 -36.54 -17.36 5.51
C SER A 381 -36.04 -18.62 4.79
N LEU A 382 -35.13 -19.36 5.45
CA LEU A 382 -34.61 -20.63 4.94
C LEU A 382 -35.67 -21.73 4.84
N GLY A 383 -36.73 -21.64 5.65
CA GLY A 383 -37.87 -22.55 5.56
C GLY A 383 -38.74 -22.34 4.34
N TYR A 384 -38.74 -21.13 3.78
CA TYR A 384 -39.47 -20.78 2.59
C TYR A 384 -38.66 -20.97 1.31
N LEU A 385 -37.40 -20.54 1.31
CA LEU A 385 -36.47 -20.70 0.20
C LEU A 385 -35.18 -21.32 0.72
N ASN A 386 -34.83 -22.50 0.27
CA ASN A 386 -33.70 -23.25 0.81
C ASN A 386 -32.34 -22.56 0.53
N GLN A 387 -31.31 -22.99 1.27
CA GLN A 387 -29.98 -22.38 1.26
C GLN A 387 -29.34 -22.35 -0.14
N SER A 388 -29.60 -23.38 -0.98
CA SER A 388 -29.00 -23.45 -2.31
C SER A 388 -29.50 -22.35 -3.26
N PHE A 389 -30.79 -22.01 -3.18
CA PHE A 389 -31.37 -20.88 -3.91
C PHE A 389 -30.89 -19.55 -3.41
N GLN A 390 -30.83 -19.36 -2.07
CA GLN A 390 -30.33 -18.11 -1.48
C GLN A 390 -28.84 -17.88 -1.82
N ASN A 391 -28.02 -18.93 -1.80
CA ASN A 391 -26.62 -18.83 -2.25
C ASN A 391 -26.53 -18.44 -3.74
N ALA A 392 -27.39 -19.01 -4.58
CA ALA A 392 -27.42 -18.67 -6.01
C ALA A 392 -27.83 -17.20 -6.24
N VAL A 393 -28.78 -16.66 -5.47
CA VAL A 393 -29.13 -15.24 -5.50
C VAL A 393 -27.92 -14.39 -5.13
N ARG A 394 -27.22 -14.71 -4.02
CA ARG A 394 -26.04 -13.99 -3.59
C ARG A 394 -24.91 -14.01 -4.61
N GLU A 395 -24.64 -15.16 -5.22
CA GLU A 395 -23.67 -15.30 -6.32
C GLU A 395 -24.04 -14.41 -7.52
N GLY A 396 -25.33 -14.41 -7.92
CA GLY A 396 -25.83 -13.58 -9.00
C GLY A 396 -25.76 -12.08 -8.69
N ILE A 397 -26.05 -11.67 -7.46
CA ILE A 397 -25.89 -10.28 -7.00
C ILE A 397 -24.43 -9.86 -7.08
N ASN A 398 -23.49 -10.66 -6.55
CA ASN A 398 -22.07 -10.36 -6.60
C ASN A 398 -21.57 -10.17 -8.04
N TYR A 399 -22.00 -11.06 -8.95
CA TYR A 399 -21.72 -10.92 -10.37
C TYR A 399 -22.29 -9.63 -10.97
N GLY A 400 -23.53 -9.24 -10.60
CA GLY A 400 -24.17 -8.01 -11.07
C GLY A 400 -23.52 -6.74 -10.55
N LEU A 401 -22.92 -6.78 -9.35
CA LEU A 401 -22.20 -5.65 -8.75
C LEU A 401 -20.86 -5.34 -9.43
N GLU A 402 -20.25 -6.32 -10.11
CA GLU A 402 -19.00 -6.09 -10.84
C GLU A 402 -19.18 -5.07 -11.99
N GLN A 403 -20.41 -4.81 -12.45
CA GLN A 403 -20.69 -3.94 -13.59
C GLN A 403 -22.02 -3.20 -13.42
N GLY A 404 -21.97 -1.98 -12.92
CA GLY A 404 -23.12 -1.10 -12.74
C GLY A 404 -23.66 -0.50 -14.05
N LEU A 405 -24.33 0.63 -13.97
CA LEU A 405 -24.98 1.28 -15.14
C LEU A 405 -23.96 1.85 -16.13
N TYR A 406 -22.84 2.38 -15.64
CA TYR A 406 -21.74 2.88 -16.45
C TYR A 406 -20.67 1.81 -16.73
N GLY A 407 -20.89 0.56 -16.28
CA GLY A 407 -19.97 -0.57 -16.48
C GLY A 407 -18.88 -0.69 -15.40
N TRP A 408 -18.89 0.11 -14.37
CA TRP A 408 -17.95 0.07 -13.26
C TRP A 408 -18.50 -0.76 -12.08
N GLU A 409 -17.63 -1.18 -11.17
CA GLU A 409 -18.01 -1.91 -9.97
C GLU A 409 -18.87 -1.05 -9.06
N VAL A 410 -19.99 -1.61 -8.57
CA VAL A 410 -20.92 -0.94 -7.65
C VAL A 410 -20.48 -1.14 -6.22
N THR A 411 -20.44 -0.07 -5.43
CA THR A 411 -20.02 -0.08 -4.03
C THR A 411 -20.94 0.81 -3.16
N ASP A 412 -20.66 0.85 -1.86
CA ASP A 412 -21.30 1.72 -0.87
C ASP A 412 -22.81 1.60 -0.87
N CYS A 413 -23.28 0.37 -0.82
CA CYS A 413 -24.71 0.09 -0.78
C CYS A 413 -25.04 -1.12 0.12
N LYS A 414 -26.25 -1.08 0.67
CA LYS A 414 -26.88 -2.23 1.31
C LYS A 414 -27.89 -2.83 0.36
N ILE A 415 -27.74 -4.11 0.05
CA ILE A 415 -28.65 -4.88 -0.79
C ILE A 415 -29.45 -5.83 0.11
N CYS A 416 -30.75 -5.78 -0.01
CA CYS A 416 -31.62 -6.66 0.74
C CYS A 416 -32.41 -7.57 -0.22
N PHE A 417 -32.34 -8.88 0.00
CA PHE A 417 -33.19 -9.86 -0.68
C PHE A 417 -34.54 -9.91 0.04
N GLU A 418 -35.52 -9.20 -0.51
CA GLU A 418 -36.83 -8.97 0.10
C GLU A 418 -37.84 -10.08 -0.18
N TYR A 419 -37.79 -10.66 -1.40
CA TYR A 419 -38.78 -11.59 -1.90
C TYR A 419 -38.18 -12.63 -2.83
N GLY A 420 -38.55 -13.89 -2.66
CA GLY A 420 -38.12 -14.99 -3.51
C GLY A 420 -39.18 -16.10 -3.57
N VAL A 421 -39.55 -16.56 -4.77
CA VAL A 421 -40.48 -17.67 -4.97
C VAL A 421 -39.90 -18.65 -5.98
N TYR A 422 -40.08 -19.93 -5.72
CA TYR A 422 -39.72 -21.03 -6.61
C TYR A 422 -40.94 -21.90 -6.90
N TYR A 423 -40.87 -22.64 -8.00
CA TYR A 423 -41.90 -23.58 -8.39
C TYR A 423 -41.32 -25.00 -8.42
N SER A 424 -41.77 -25.86 -7.50
CA SER A 424 -41.33 -27.25 -7.41
C SER A 424 -42.08 -28.13 -8.43
N PRO A 425 -41.41 -29.03 -9.19
CA PRO A 425 -39.98 -29.36 -9.13
C PRO A 425 -39.12 -28.63 -10.21
N VAL A 426 -39.63 -27.62 -10.88
CA VAL A 426 -39.05 -27.01 -12.10
C VAL A 426 -37.90 -26.04 -11.79
N SER A 427 -38.02 -25.26 -10.73
CA SER A 427 -36.99 -24.23 -10.37
C SER A 427 -35.65 -24.85 -10.02
N THR A 428 -34.60 -24.28 -10.55
CA THR A 428 -33.21 -24.66 -10.28
C THR A 428 -32.43 -23.50 -9.66
N PRO A 429 -31.33 -23.74 -8.91
CA PRO A 429 -30.45 -22.67 -8.46
C PRO A 429 -29.90 -21.80 -9.60
N SER A 430 -29.77 -22.36 -10.78
CA SER A 430 -29.33 -21.63 -11.99
C SER A 430 -30.30 -20.52 -12.38
N ASP A 431 -31.62 -20.73 -12.22
CA ASP A 431 -32.64 -19.72 -12.54
C ASP A 431 -32.45 -18.48 -11.64
N PHE A 432 -32.22 -18.70 -10.37
CA PHE A 432 -31.95 -17.62 -9.43
C PHE A 432 -30.62 -16.90 -9.70
N ARG A 433 -29.56 -17.67 -10.05
CA ARG A 433 -28.24 -17.12 -10.34
C ARG A 433 -28.26 -16.19 -11.55
N PHE A 434 -29.00 -16.50 -12.59
CA PHE A 434 -29.06 -15.66 -13.80
C PHE A 434 -30.12 -14.57 -13.73
N LEU A 435 -31.18 -14.73 -12.94
CA LEU A 435 -32.19 -13.69 -12.74
C LEU A 435 -31.71 -12.57 -11.82
N ALA A 436 -30.95 -12.90 -10.75
CA ALA A 436 -30.52 -11.92 -9.73
C ALA A 436 -29.75 -10.70 -10.29
N PRO A 437 -28.78 -10.84 -11.21
CA PRO A 437 -28.09 -9.67 -11.78
C PRO A 437 -29.00 -8.80 -12.65
N ILE A 438 -30.05 -9.36 -13.24
CA ILE A 438 -31.02 -8.59 -14.03
C ILE A 438 -31.93 -7.77 -13.10
N VAL A 439 -32.42 -8.38 -12.02
CA VAL A 439 -33.21 -7.65 -11.00
C VAL A 439 -32.37 -6.54 -10.37
N LEU A 440 -31.11 -6.82 -10.07
CA LEU A 440 -30.19 -5.80 -9.53
C LEU A 440 -30.01 -4.64 -10.51
N GLU A 441 -29.82 -4.92 -11.80
CA GLU A 441 -29.68 -3.87 -12.81
C GLU A 441 -30.94 -3.00 -12.91
N GLN A 442 -32.14 -3.57 -12.88
CA GLN A 442 -33.39 -2.82 -12.89
C GLN A 442 -33.55 -2.00 -11.60
N THR A 443 -33.12 -2.55 -10.45
CA THR A 443 -33.11 -1.84 -9.19
C THR A 443 -32.14 -0.64 -9.25
N LEU A 444 -30.94 -0.82 -9.83
CA LEU A 444 -29.95 0.23 -10.03
C LEU A 444 -30.45 1.32 -11.00
N LYS A 445 -31.14 0.95 -12.10
CA LYS A 445 -31.75 1.93 -13.02
C LYS A 445 -32.76 2.81 -12.30
N LYS A 446 -33.59 2.22 -11.44
CA LYS A 446 -34.57 2.96 -10.64
C LYS A 446 -33.91 3.82 -9.56
N ALA A 447 -32.80 3.35 -8.97
CA ALA A 447 -32.03 4.09 -7.98
C ALA A 447 -31.23 5.23 -8.59
N GLY A 448 -30.80 5.09 -9.85
CA GLY A 448 -29.74 5.88 -10.44
C GLY A 448 -28.38 5.58 -9.81
N THR A 449 -27.31 5.83 -10.52
CA THR A 449 -25.94 5.71 -9.97
C THR A 449 -25.12 6.96 -10.29
N GLN A 450 -24.10 7.21 -9.46
CA GLN A 450 -23.08 8.24 -9.68
C GLN A 450 -21.70 7.59 -9.65
N LEU A 451 -20.77 8.16 -10.42
CA LEU A 451 -19.40 7.71 -10.43
C LEU A 451 -18.61 8.26 -9.23
N LEU A 452 -17.77 7.42 -8.69
CA LEU A 452 -16.75 7.77 -7.72
C LEU A 452 -15.40 7.67 -8.41
N GLU A 453 -14.53 8.68 -8.22
CA GLU A 453 -13.14 8.67 -8.67
C GLU A 453 -12.17 8.60 -7.49
N PRO A 454 -11.01 7.92 -7.62
CA PRO A 454 -10.03 7.85 -6.55
C PRO A 454 -9.30 9.19 -6.40
N TYR A 455 -9.14 9.62 -5.14
CA TYR A 455 -8.38 10.81 -4.75
C TYR A 455 -7.11 10.43 -4.02
N LEU A 456 -6.04 11.17 -4.28
CA LEU A 456 -4.80 11.12 -3.53
C LEU A 456 -4.78 12.28 -2.53
N SER A 457 -4.43 12.01 -1.29
CA SER A 457 -3.90 13.04 -0.40
C SER A 457 -2.52 13.46 -0.91
N PHE A 458 -2.21 14.75 -0.87
CA PHE A 458 -0.88 15.23 -1.23
C PHE A 458 -0.31 16.18 -0.19
N ILE A 459 1.03 16.14 -0.06
CA ILE A 459 1.81 17.13 0.66
C ILE A 459 2.79 17.70 -0.35
N LEU A 460 2.65 18.98 -0.67
CA LEU A 460 3.53 19.69 -1.59
C LEU A 460 4.45 20.62 -0.83
N PHE A 461 5.74 20.44 -1.00
CA PHE A 461 6.80 21.35 -0.57
C PHE A 461 7.25 22.17 -1.78
N THR A 462 7.16 23.50 -1.70
CA THR A 462 7.57 24.38 -2.80
C THR A 462 8.28 25.63 -2.26
N PRO A 463 9.32 26.16 -2.95
CA PRO A 463 9.90 27.42 -2.59
C PRO A 463 8.88 28.56 -2.62
N GLN A 464 8.99 29.51 -1.68
CA GLN A 464 8.01 30.60 -1.51
C GLN A 464 7.79 31.41 -2.80
N GLY A 465 8.81 31.58 -3.62
CA GLY A 465 8.71 32.29 -4.92
C GLY A 465 7.74 31.67 -5.92
N TYR A 466 7.37 30.40 -5.76
CA TYR A 466 6.43 29.70 -6.66
C TYR A 466 5.04 29.50 -6.05
N LEU A 467 4.78 30.02 -4.84
CA LEU A 467 3.54 29.85 -4.10
C LEU A 467 2.27 30.07 -4.93
N SER A 468 2.12 31.27 -5.50
CA SER A 468 0.91 31.65 -6.24
C SER A 468 0.70 30.79 -7.48
N ARG A 469 1.77 30.42 -8.17
CA ARG A 469 1.71 29.57 -9.34
C ARG A 469 1.33 28.14 -8.97
N ALA A 470 1.99 27.55 -7.97
CA ALA A 470 1.69 26.21 -7.51
C ALA A 470 0.23 26.07 -7.02
N TYR A 471 -0.27 27.10 -6.32
CA TYR A 471 -1.67 27.16 -5.87
C TYR A 471 -2.65 27.19 -7.04
N ASN A 472 -2.45 28.10 -8.00
CA ASN A 472 -3.32 28.24 -9.17
C ASN A 472 -3.30 26.99 -10.05
N ASP A 473 -2.13 26.39 -10.24
CA ASP A 473 -2.01 25.16 -11.03
C ASP A 473 -2.66 23.97 -10.30
N ALA A 474 -2.56 23.88 -8.98
CA ALA A 474 -3.30 22.87 -8.20
C ALA A 474 -4.81 22.99 -8.42
N GLN A 475 -5.36 24.21 -8.38
CA GLN A 475 -6.80 24.42 -8.63
C GLN A 475 -7.20 24.07 -10.07
N LYS A 476 -6.39 24.38 -11.08
CA LYS A 476 -6.64 23.98 -12.48
C LYS A 476 -6.72 22.46 -12.64
N HIS A 477 -5.94 21.73 -11.85
CA HIS A 477 -5.93 20.28 -11.82
C HIS A 477 -6.92 19.68 -10.79
N CYS A 478 -7.97 20.41 -10.45
CA CYS A 478 -9.05 20.00 -9.56
C CYS A 478 -8.59 19.60 -8.15
N ALA A 479 -7.43 20.09 -7.69
CA ALA A 479 -6.98 19.85 -6.35
C ALA A 479 -7.75 20.68 -5.32
N ILE A 480 -8.08 20.07 -4.19
CA ILE A 480 -8.68 20.72 -3.02
C ILE A 480 -7.57 20.94 -2.01
N ILE A 481 -7.21 22.20 -1.75
CA ILE A 481 -6.17 22.55 -0.78
C ILE A 481 -6.84 22.73 0.59
N GLU A 482 -6.38 21.98 1.59
CA GLU A 482 -6.89 22.02 2.97
C GLU A 482 -6.11 22.98 3.83
N THR A 483 -4.76 22.89 3.79
CA THR A 483 -3.90 23.78 4.57
C THR A 483 -2.77 24.35 3.74
N SER A 484 -2.32 25.53 4.14
CA SER A 484 -1.10 26.17 3.61
C SER A 484 -0.32 26.74 4.77
N GLN A 485 0.91 26.31 4.92
CA GLN A 485 1.83 26.77 5.97
C GLN A 485 3.11 27.28 5.31
N SER A 486 3.55 28.47 5.71
CA SER A 486 4.84 29.02 5.32
C SER A 486 5.85 28.77 6.44
N LYS A 487 6.95 28.12 6.12
CA LYS A 487 8.06 27.89 7.06
C LYS A 487 9.37 28.27 6.35
N ASN A 488 10.00 29.34 6.83
CA ASN A 488 11.18 29.94 6.21
C ASN A 488 10.93 30.29 4.72
N ASP A 489 11.78 29.86 3.80
CA ASP A 489 11.67 30.11 2.36
C ASP A 489 10.82 29.05 1.61
N GLU A 490 10.14 28.16 2.34
CA GLU A 490 9.29 27.13 1.77
C GLU A 490 7.83 27.26 2.19
N VAL A 491 6.95 26.83 1.30
CA VAL A 491 5.52 26.69 1.60
C VAL A 491 5.13 25.23 1.49
N ILE A 492 4.35 24.79 2.46
CA ILE A 492 3.80 23.43 2.53
C ILE A 492 2.31 23.51 2.28
N PHE A 493 1.84 22.85 1.23
CA PHE A 493 0.42 22.65 0.98
C PHE A 493 0.02 21.22 1.32
N THR A 494 -1.11 21.06 1.96
CA THR A 494 -1.77 19.76 2.08
C THR A 494 -3.15 19.81 1.45
N GLY A 495 -3.58 18.70 0.89
CA GLY A 495 -4.89 18.65 0.24
C GLY A 495 -5.13 17.32 -0.48
N HIS A 496 -6.09 17.34 -1.39
CA HIS A 496 -6.49 16.19 -2.19
C HIS A 496 -6.53 16.53 -3.66
N ILE A 497 -6.17 15.56 -4.51
CA ILE A 497 -6.17 15.70 -5.97
C ILE A 497 -6.70 14.41 -6.62
N PRO A 498 -7.55 14.51 -7.66
CA PRO A 498 -7.97 13.33 -8.42
C PRO A 498 -6.78 12.63 -9.07
N VAL A 499 -6.79 11.29 -9.05
CA VAL A 499 -5.70 10.49 -9.66
C VAL A 499 -5.47 10.85 -11.12
N ARG A 500 -6.53 11.17 -11.88
CA ARG A 500 -6.43 11.55 -13.30
C ARG A 500 -5.59 12.79 -13.55
N CYS A 501 -5.46 13.69 -12.56
CA CYS A 501 -4.77 14.98 -12.71
C CYS A 501 -3.36 15.01 -12.13
N ILE A 502 -2.97 14.06 -11.29
CA ILE A 502 -1.72 14.14 -10.51
C ILE A 502 -0.45 14.14 -11.38
N ASN A 503 -0.41 13.31 -12.43
CA ASN A 503 0.78 13.20 -13.28
C ASN A 503 1.04 14.51 -14.05
N GLU A 504 0.00 15.11 -14.61
CA GLU A 504 0.10 16.38 -15.30
C GLU A 504 0.50 17.51 -14.35
N TYR A 505 -0.08 17.54 -13.15
CA TYR A 505 0.28 18.49 -12.11
C TYR A 505 1.76 18.35 -11.70
N ARG A 506 2.25 17.13 -11.44
CA ARG A 506 3.66 16.88 -11.10
C ARG A 506 4.61 17.32 -12.21
N ASN A 507 4.30 17.01 -13.47
CA ASN A 507 5.09 17.42 -14.61
C ASN A 507 5.18 18.95 -14.70
N THR A 508 4.05 19.62 -14.55
CA THR A 508 3.99 21.10 -14.57
C THR A 508 4.81 21.70 -13.43
N LEU A 509 4.71 21.15 -12.21
CA LEU A 509 5.53 21.56 -11.05
C LEU A 509 7.02 21.42 -11.32
N THR A 510 7.43 20.26 -11.81
CA THR A 510 8.85 19.95 -12.07
C THR A 510 9.46 20.90 -13.09
N LEU A 511 8.71 21.25 -14.14
CA LEU A 511 9.17 22.13 -15.21
C LEU A 511 9.54 23.53 -14.71
N TYR A 512 8.70 24.19 -13.91
CA TYR A 512 8.97 25.57 -13.51
C TYR A 512 9.76 25.69 -12.20
N THR A 513 9.78 24.64 -11.36
CA THR A 513 10.57 24.63 -10.13
C THR A 513 11.95 24.03 -10.30
N ASN A 514 12.30 23.56 -11.53
CA ASN A 514 13.55 22.83 -11.80
C ASN A 514 13.77 21.65 -10.83
N GLY A 515 12.69 20.94 -10.47
CA GLY A 515 12.74 19.80 -9.57
C GLY A 515 12.90 20.15 -8.08
N GLN A 516 12.80 21.43 -7.69
CA GLN A 516 12.88 21.83 -6.28
C GLN A 516 11.60 21.53 -5.50
N ALA A 517 10.45 21.52 -6.16
CA ALA A 517 9.20 21.13 -5.51
C ALA A 517 9.12 19.61 -5.32
N VAL A 518 8.63 19.19 -4.15
CA VAL A 518 8.42 17.78 -3.78
C VAL A 518 6.94 17.56 -3.50
N CYS A 519 6.29 16.69 -4.28
CA CYS A 519 4.90 16.33 -4.09
C CYS A 519 4.80 14.87 -3.63
N LEU A 520 4.55 14.67 -2.33
CA LEU A 520 4.26 13.38 -1.74
C LEU A 520 2.78 13.07 -1.93
N THR A 521 2.43 11.85 -2.31
CA THR A 521 1.04 11.46 -2.49
C THR A 521 0.77 10.08 -1.93
N GLU A 522 -0.44 9.92 -1.38
CA GLU A 522 -0.96 8.65 -0.89
C GLU A 522 -2.41 8.49 -1.31
N LEU A 523 -2.85 7.25 -1.59
CA LEU A 523 -4.25 7.00 -1.85
C LEU A 523 -5.05 7.31 -0.57
N LYS A 524 -6.07 8.15 -0.68
CA LYS A 524 -6.94 8.49 0.44
C LYS A 524 -8.24 7.68 0.39
N ASP A 525 -9.10 8.02 -0.53
CA ASP A 525 -10.45 7.47 -0.66
C ASP A 525 -10.98 7.70 -2.08
N TYR A 526 -12.18 7.21 -2.31
CA TYR A 526 -12.97 7.56 -3.49
C TYR A 526 -13.92 8.71 -3.14
N GLN A 527 -14.07 9.66 -4.06
CA GLN A 527 -15.00 10.78 -3.93
C GLN A 527 -15.89 10.88 -5.17
N ILE A 528 -16.94 11.67 -5.09
CA ILE A 528 -17.84 11.87 -6.24
C ILE A 528 -17.03 12.46 -7.40
N ALA A 529 -17.10 11.80 -8.55
CA ALA A 529 -16.39 12.23 -9.74
C ALA A 529 -16.88 13.61 -10.21
N THR A 530 -15.92 14.48 -10.51
CA THR A 530 -16.18 15.85 -11.02
C THR A 530 -16.10 15.96 -12.54
N CYS A 531 -15.74 14.85 -13.21
CA CYS A 531 -15.68 14.76 -14.68
C CYS A 531 -16.98 14.25 -15.28
N GLU A 532 -17.11 14.36 -16.62
CA GLU A 532 -18.19 13.71 -17.35
C GLU A 532 -18.15 12.19 -17.10
N PRO A 533 -19.32 11.51 -17.09
CA PRO A 533 -19.37 10.09 -16.82
C PRO A 533 -18.55 9.27 -17.83
N VAL A 534 -17.55 8.56 -17.33
CA VAL A 534 -16.72 7.65 -18.12
C VAL A 534 -17.43 6.30 -18.20
N ILE A 535 -17.90 5.94 -19.39
CA ILE A 535 -18.61 4.69 -19.65
C ILE A 535 -17.62 3.62 -20.04
N GLN A 536 -17.69 2.48 -19.36
CA GLN A 536 -16.96 1.27 -19.72
C GLN A 536 -17.87 0.31 -20.46
N SER A 537 -17.37 -0.31 -21.52
CA SER A 537 -18.10 -1.40 -22.20
C SER A 537 -18.31 -2.57 -21.23
N ARG A 538 -19.55 -3.06 -21.17
CA ARG A 538 -19.89 -4.20 -20.30
C ARG A 538 -19.30 -5.49 -20.85
N ARG A 539 -18.85 -6.33 -19.93
CA ARG A 539 -18.46 -7.71 -20.27
C ARG A 539 -19.71 -8.48 -20.67
N PRO A 540 -19.79 -9.03 -21.88
CA PRO A 540 -20.98 -9.72 -22.32
C PRO A 540 -21.13 -11.08 -21.59
N ASN A 541 -22.38 -11.43 -21.35
CA ASN A 541 -22.75 -12.75 -20.85
C ASN A 541 -23.98 -13.25 -21.66
N ASN A 542 -23.75 -14.17 -22.57
CA ASN A 542 -24.75 -14.63 -23.53
C ASN A 542 -26.11 -15.05 -22.93
N ARG A 543 -26.14 -15.58 -21.69
CA ARG A 543 -27.37 -15.97 -21.01
C ARG A 543 -28.09 -14.77 -20.38
N ILE A 544 -27.35 -13.87 -19.78
CA ILE A 544 -27.90 -12.68 -19.13
C ILE A 544 -28.26 -11.63 -20.16
N ASP A 545 -27.46 -11.43 -21.20
CA ASP A 545 -27.65 -10.37 -22.19
C ASP A 545 -28.87 -10.59 -23.08
N LYS A 546 -29.17 -11.83 -23.44
CA LYS A 546 -30.41 -12.17 -24.17
C LYS A 546 -31.64 -11.73 -23.37
N VAL A 547 -31.67 -12.03 -22.10
CA VAL A 547 -32.82 -11.71 -21.23
C VAL A 547 -32.83 -10.22 -20.91
N ARG A 548 -31.67 -9.62 -20.66
CA ARG A 548 -31.52 -8.17 -20.46
C ARG A 548 -32.08 -7.37 -21.63
N HIS A 549 -31.85 -7.81 -22.86
CA HIS A 549 -32.39 -7.20 -24.06
C HIS A 549 -33.94 -7.25 -24.13
N MET A 550 -34.56 -8.30 -23.59
CA MET A 550 -36.00 -8.41 -23.52
C MET A 550 -36.63 -7.41 -22.53
N PHE A 551 -35.95 -7.15 -21.40
CA PHE A 551 -36.41 -6.15 -20.41
C PHE A 551 -36.22 -4.71 -20.93
N ASN A 552 -35.14 -4.41 -21.62
CA ASN A 552 -34.87 -3.07 -22.15
C ASN A 552 -35.78 -2.68 -23.32
N LYS A 553 -36.33 -3.65 -24.09
CA LYS A 553 -37.28 -3.38 -25.19
C LYS A 553 -38.69 -3.00 -24.71
N LYS A 554 -39.03 -3.22 -23.44
CA LYS A 554 -40.36 -2.91 -22.90
C LYS A 554 -40.46 -1.46 -22.36
N GLU A 555 -39.35 -0.75 -22.20
CA GLU A 555 -39.29 0.62 -21.70
C GLU A 555 -39.32 1.69 -22.81
N ASN A 556 -39.26 1.27 -24.11
CA ASN A 556 -39.48 2.08 -25.31
C ASN A 556 -40.87 1.75 -25.95
#